data_def171e620e8cf64172a80797e59ff32
#
_entry.id   def171e620e8cf64172a80797e59ff32
#
_cell.length_a   1.000
_cell.length_b   1.000
_cell.length_c   1.000
_cell.angle_alpha   90.00
_cell.angle_beta   90.00
_cell.angle_gamma   90.00
#
_symmetry.space_group_name_H-M   'P 1'
#
loop_
_entity.id
_entity.type
_entity.pdbx_description
1 polymer ?
#
loop_
_entity_poly.entity_id
_entity_poly.type
_entity_poly.pdbx_seq_one_letter_code
_entity_poly.pdbx_strand_id
1 'polypeptide(L)'
;GRREELGWTTVKHEDWNEEVLWTPLPGQRDYDPCDFYGGDFEGIEAKLDYLQSLGVTLIYMNPVFEAQSNHRYNTGDYHRADDMLGGEEGLKKLICAARARGISIMLDGVFSHTGDESVYFNRKGNYPGLGAYQGEGSAYYDWYEFSRFPDKYGCWWGFKSLPEVRETNRGYM
;
A
#
# COMPACT_ATOMS: atom_id res chain seq x y z
N GLY A 1 9.33 13.52 5.42
CA GLY A 1 9.60 12.21 4.79
C GLY A 1 8.64 11.94 3.64
N ARG A 2 8.73 10.76 3.01
CA ARG A 2 8.00 10.42 1.78
C ARG A 2 6.47 10.62 1.87
N ARG A 3 5.85 10.21 2.96
CA ARG A 3 4.41 10.38 3.18
C ARG A 3 4.00 11.85 3.27
N GLU A 4 4.83 12.66 3.89
CA GLU A 4 4.65 14.11 3.97
C GLU A 4 4.80 14.79 2.60
N GLU A 5 5.77 14.35 1.78
CA GLU A 5 5.94 14.82 0.39
C GLU A 5 4.70 14.52 -0.46
N LEU A 6 4.06 13.36 -0.22
CA LEU A 6 2.82 12.94 -0.88
C LEU A 6 1.56 13.56 -0.24
N GLY A 7 1.70 14.39 0.81
CA GLY A 7 0.57 15.01 1.51
C GLY A 7 -0.33 14.02 2.26
N TRP A 8 0.19 12.83 2.60
CA TRP A 8 -0.58 11.81 3.30
C TRP A 8 -0.59 12.03 4.80
N THR A 9 -1.77 12.05 5.38
CA THR A 9 -1.94 12.12 6.83
C THR A 9 -1.31 10.88 7.48
N THR A 10 -0.62 11.09 8.58
CA THR A 10 0.02 10.01 9.35
C THR A 10 -0.10 10.32 10.83
N VAL A 11 -0.80 9.48 11.55
CA VAL A 11 -0.87 9.51 13.02
C VAL A 11 -0.04 8.34 13.54
N LYS A 12 1.02 8.64 14.28
CA LYS A 12 1.87 7.62 14.89
C LYS A 12 1.49 7.46 16.35
N HIS A 13 1.26 6.24 16.78
CA HIS A 13 1.05 5.88 18.16
C HIS A 13 2.38 5.45 18.79
N GLU A 14 2.68 6.00 19.96
CA GLU A 14 3.91 5.66 20.70
C GLU A 14 3.70 4.46 21.64
N ASP A 15 2.47 4.22 22.06
CA ASP A 15 2.08 3.09 22.91
C ASP A 15 1.06 2.21 22.21
N TRP A 16 1.29 0.90 22.22
CA TRP A 16 0.36 -0.12 21.70
C TRP A 16 -1.01 -0.12 22.38
N ASN A 17 -1.13 0.46 23.57
CA ASN A 17 -2.39 0.56 24.31
C ASN A 17 -3.17 1.85 24.03
N GLU A 18 -2.64 2.74 23.19
CA GLU A 18 -3.39 3.92 22.75
C GLU A 18 -4.66 3.50 21.98
N GLU A 19 -5.70 4.31 22.11
CA GLU A 19 -6.98 4.02 21.45
C GLU A 19 -6.85 4.18 19.93
N VAL A 20 -7.41 3.20 19.20
CA VAL A 20 -7.51 3.25 17.74
C VAL A 20 -8.42 4.38 17.30
N LEU A 21 -8.08 5.06 16.24
CA LEU A 21 -8.94 6.08 15.64
C LEU A 21 -10.15 5.42 14.96
N TRP A 22 -11.33 5.62 15.54
CA TRP A 22 -12.60 5.09 15.02
C TRP A 22 -13.41 6.12 14.24
N THR A 23 -13.11 7.40 14.43
CA THR A 23 -13.85 8.51 13.85
C THR A 23 -13.00 9.26 12.85
N PRO A 24 -13.62 9.92 11.86
CA PRO A 24 -12.90 10.80 10.95
C PRO A 24 -12.11 11.86 11.71
N LEU A 25 -10.94 12.20 11.21
CA LEU A 25 -10.15 13.32 11.74
C LEU A 25 -10.89 14.64 11.54
N PRO A 26 -10.61 15.69 12.34
CA PRO A 26 -11.23 16.99 12.19
C PRO A 26 -11.17 17.50 10.75
N GLY A 27 -12.33 17.82 10.18
CA GLY A 27 -12.47 18.30 8.80
C GLY A 27 -12.62 17.20 7.73
N GLN A 28 -12.50 15.94 8.10
CA GLN A 28 -12.78 14.79 7.21
C GLN A 28 -14.23 14.33 7.36
N ARG A 29 -14.79 13.75 6.29
CA ARG A 29 -16.16 13.18 6.30
C ARG A 29 -16.17 11.71 6.64
N ASP A 30 -15.15 10.99 6.19
CA ASP A 30 -15.05 9.55 6.30
C ASP A 30 -13.80 9.16 7.10
N TYR A 31 -13.83 7.97 7.69
CA TYR A 31 -12.66 7.40 8.36
C TYR A 31 -11.52 7.20 7.35
N ASP A 32 -10.34 7.64 7.74
CA ASP A 32 -9.10 7.47 6.99
C ASP A 32 -8.16 6.55 7.79
N PRO A 33 -7.79 5.36 7.27
CA PRO A 33 -6.90 4.43 7.95
C PRO A 33 -5.45 4.93 7.95
N CYS A 34 -5.21 6.02 8.66
CA CYS A 34 -3.94 6.74 8.71
C CYS A 34 -3.21 6.66 10.06
N ASP A 35 -3.69 5.83 10.98
CA ASP A 35 -3.07 5.58 12.28
C ASP A 35 -2.16 4.35 12.25
N PHE A 36 -0.95 4.49 12.81
CA PHE A 36 0.12 3.50 12.75
C PHE A 36 0.70 3.25 14.14
N TYR A 37 0.75 1.97 14.54
CA TYR A 37 1.28 1.52 15.83
C TYR A 37 2.71 0.99 15.75
N GLY A 38 3.36 1.09 14.61
CA GLY A 38 4.66 0.50 14.34
C GLY A 38 4.55 -0.93 13.83
N GLY A 39 5.65 -1.66 13.98
CA GLY A 39 5.86 -2.95 13.32
C GLY A 39 6.43 -2.76 11.93
N ASP A 40 7.60 -3.38 11.69
CA ASP A 40 8.36 -3.23 10.47
C ASP A 40 9.15 -4.52 10.15
N PHE A 41 9.93 -4.47 9.08
CA PHE A 41 10.74 -5.62 8.66
C PHE A 41 11.83 -5.97 9.67
N GLU A 42 12.39 -5.00 10.40
CA GLU A 42 13.38 -5.23 11.44
C GLU A 42 12.77 -5.95 12.64
N GLY A 43 11.54 -5.57 13.02
CA GLY A 43 10.79 -6.26 14.07
C GLY A 43 10.48 -7.71 13.74
N ILE A 44 10.14 -8.01 12.47
CA ILE A 44 9.97 -9.41 12.01
C ILE A 44 11.30 -10.14 12.05
N GLU A 45 12.38 -9.53 11.54
CA GLU A 45 13.72 -10.11 11.55
C GLU A 45 14.13 -10.52 12.97
N ALA A 46 13.91 -9.65 13.95
CA ALA A 46 14.21 -9.92 15.36
C ALA A 46 13.42 -11.10 15.95
N LYS A 47 12.32 -11.52 15.31
CA LYS A 47 11.49 -12.66 15.76
C LYS A 47 11.70 -13.94 14.95
N LEU A 48 12.58 -13.96 13.96
CA LEU A 48 12.76 -15.13 13.08
C LEU A 48 13.20 -16.38 13.84
N ASP A 49 14.06 -16.27 14.85
CA ASP A 49 14.49 -17.43 15.65
C ASP A 49 13.32 -18.02 16.44
N TYR A 50 12.46 -17.17 16.98
CA TYR A 50 11.23 -17.60 17.65
C TYR A 50 10.28 -18.28 16.66
N LEU A 51 10.03 -17.70 15.50
CA LEU A 51 9.19 -18.29 14.48
C LEU A 51 9.72 -19.63 13.98
N GLN A 52 11.04 -19.74 13.77
CA GLN A 52 11.70 -20.99 13.42
C GLN A 52 11.49 -22.07 14.50
N SER A 53 11.59 -21.70 15.78
CA SER A 53 11.37 -22.64 16.89
C SER A 53 9.95 -23.20 16.96
N LEU A 54 8.98 -22.46 16.40
CA LEU A 54 7.58 -22.91 16.23
C LEU A 54 7.37 -23.78 14.98
N GLY A 55 8.40 -24.01 14.17
CA GLY A 55 8.31 -24.77 12.94
C GLY A 55 7.75 -23.99 11.75
N VAL A 56 7.74 -22.64 11.81
CA VAL A 56 7.31 -21.79 10.69
C VAL A 56 8.31 -21.92 9.54
N THR A 57 7.80 -22.23 8.34
CA THR A 57 8.59 -22.35 7.11
C THR A 57 8.23 -21.31 6.07
N LEU A 58 7.13 -20.57 6.27
CA LEU A 58 6.66 -19.51 5.38
C LEU A 58 5.99 -18.41 6.20
N ILE A 59 6.34 -17.16 5.91
CA ILE A 59 5.66 -15.98 6.42
C ILE A 59 4.92 -15.33 5.26
N TYR A 60 3.59 -15.33 5.33
CA TYR A 60 2.74 -14.53 4.44
C TYR A 60 2.57 -13.14 5.04
N MET A 61 2.86 -12.13 4.26
CA MET A 61 2.79 -10.74 4.68
C MET A 61 1.63 -10.04 3.98
N ASN A 62 0.83 -9.28 4.74
CA ASN A 62 -0.08 -8.30 4.16
C ASN A 62 0.68 -7.33 3.24
N PRO A 63 -0.02 -6.53 2.40
CA PRO A 63 0.65 -5.66 1.44
C PRO A 63 1.76 -4.81 2.06
N VAL A 64 2.92 -4.79 1.40
CA VAL A 64 4.13 -4.11 1.87
C VAL A 64 4.54 -2.92 1.01
N PHE A 65 3.84 -2.72 -0.12
CA PHE A 65 4.15 -1.64 -1.06
C PHE A 65 3.65 -0.28 -0.55
N GLU A 66 4.28 0.79 -1.04
CA GLU A 66 3.91 2.16 -0.72
C GLU A 66 2.40 2.37 -0.91
N ALA A 67 1.72 2.86 0.13
CA ALA A 67 0.29 3.12 0.11
C ALA A 67 -0.09 4.21 1.12
N GLN A 68 -1.21 4.87 0.90
CA GLN A 68 -1.71 5.92 1.77
C GLN A 68 -2.20 5.34 3.11
N SER A 69 -2.88 4.20 3.10
CA SER A 69 -3.45 3.58 4.29
C SER A 69 -2.47 2.73 5.10
N ASN A 70 -2.80 2.49 6.35
CA ASN A 70 -2.05 1.59 7.23
C ASN A 70 -2.13 0.12 6.80
N HIS A 71 -3.24 -0.32 6.18
CA HIS A 71 -3.42 -1.68 5.68
C HIS A 71 -2.78 -1.92 4.31
N ARG A 72 -2.46 -0.90 3.55
CA ARG A 72 -1.76 -0.92 2.25
C ARG A 72 -2.47 -1.66 1.12
N TYR A 73 -3.75 -2.04 1.27
CA TYR A 73 -4.51 -2.64 0.17
C TYR A 73 -4.87 -1.64 -0.94
N ASN A 74 -4.72 -0.34 -0.71
CA ASN A 74 -4.80 0.71 -1.71
C ASN A 74 -3.41 1.06 -2.25
N THR A 75 -2.76 0.11 -2.90
CA THR A 75 -1.37 0.25 -3.38
C THR A 75 -1.15 1.55 -4.13
N GLY A 76 -0.15 2.30 -3.71
CA GLY A 76 0.27 3.56 -4.29
C GLY A 76 1.33 3.40 -5.38
N ASP A 77 2.34 2.56 -5.12
CA ASP A 77 3.40 2.24 -6.08
C ASP A 77 3.88 0.80 -5.88
N TYR A 78 3.70 -0.07 -6.88
CA TYR A 78 4.16 -1.47 -6.83
C TYR A 78 5.67 -1.63 -6.91
N HIS A 79 6.39 -0.61 -7.35
CA HIS A 79 7.85 -0.65 -7.48
C HIS A 79 8.58 -0.16 -6.23
N ARG A 80 7.83 0.13 -5.15
CA ARG A 80 8.39 0.71 -3.95
C ARG A 80 7.84 0.02 -2.70
N ALA A 81 8.71 -0.58 -1.89
CA ALA A 81 8.34 -0.99 -0.55
C ALA A 81 8.13 0.24 0.35
N ASP A 82 7.13 0.17 1.26
CA ASP A 82 6.79 1.29 2.13
C ASP A 82 7.95 1.64 3.08
N ASP A 83 8.36 2.91 3.06
CA ASP A 83 9.45 3.41 3.91
C ASP A 83 9.15 3.24 5.41
N MET A 84 7.87 3.23 5.81
CA MET A 84 7.47 2.97 7.21
C MET A 84 7.73 1.54 7.67
N LEU A 85 7.86 0.60 6.73
CA LEU A 85 8.23 -0.78 7.02
C LEU A 85 9.75 -1.03 6.95
N GLY A 86 10.53 -0.01 6.57
CA GLY A 86 11.98 -0.12 6.36
C GLY A 86 12.40 -0.12 4.89
N GLY A 87 11.45 0.12 3.97
CA GLY A 87 11.70 0.26 2.54
C GLY A 87 12.29 -1.01 1.89
N GLU A 88 12.85 -0.85 0.70
CA GLU A 88 13.42 -1.97 -0.06
C GLU A 88 14.60 -2.64 0.64
N GLU A 89 15.45 -1.87 1.28
CA GLU A 89 16.63 -2.42 1.96
C GLU A 89 16.24 -3.24 3.18
N GLY A 90 15.24 -2.80 3.97
CA GLY A 90 14.69 -3.56 5.07
C GLY A 90 14.05 -4.87 4.59
N LEU A 91 13.28 -4.82 3.50
CA LEU A 91 12.68 -6.02 2.90
C LEU A 91 13.74 -7.02 2.41
N LYS A 92 14.77 -6.56 1.72
CA LYS A 92 15.89 -7.41 1.25
C LYS A 92 16.60 -8.08 2.43
N LYS A 93 16.87 -7.31 3.48
CA LYS A 93 17.53 -7.80 4.69
C LYS A 93 16.70 -8.90 5.37
N LEU A 94 15.40 -8.66 5.53
CA LEU A 94 14.47 -9.65 6.09
C LEU A 94 14.43 -10.93 5.25
N ILE A 95 14.33 -10.81 3.92
CA ILE A 95 14.29 -11.98 3.01
C ILE A 95 15.57 -12.79 3.16
N CYS A 96 16.76 -12.17 3.22
CA CYS A 96 18.02 -12.86 3.41
C CYS A 96 18.09 -13.56 4.76
N ALA A 97 17.69 -12.89 5.84
CA ALA A 97 17.69 -13.42 7.19
C ALA A 97 16.70 -14.61 7.36
N ALA A 98 15.49 -14.50 6.80
CA ALA A 98 14.50 -15.55 6.78
C ALA A 98 15.00 -16.79 6.01
N ARG A 99 15.57 -16.58 4.81
CA ARG A 99 16.13 -17.64 3.97
C ARG A 99 17.24 -18.42 4.67
N ALA A 100 18.10 -17.74 5.43
CA ALA A 100 19.15 -18.37 6.20
C ALA A 100 18.62 -19.34 7.29
N ARG A 101 17.35 -19.19 7.67
CA ARG A 101 16.63 -20.03 8.65
C ARG A 101 15.67 -21.02 8.00
N GLY A 102 15.69 -21.16 6.69
CA GLY A 102 14.76 -22.03 5.94
C GLY A 102 13.32 -21.49 5.91
N ILE A 103 13.11 -20.18 6.14
CA ILE A 103 11.81 -19.53 6.11
C ILE A 103 11.66 -18.76 4.79
N SER A 104 10.58 -19.01 4.06
CA SER A 104 10.21 -18.27 2.86
C SER A 104 9.34 -17.05 3.21
N ILE A 105 9.46 -15.99 2.41
CA ILE A 105 8.56 -14.83 2.49
C ILE A 105 7.62 -14.86 1.30
N MET A 106 6.32 -14.68 1.57
CA MET A 106 5.26 -14.53 0.57
C MET A 106 4.64 -13.14 0.72
N LEU A 107 4.61 -12.37 -0.35
CA LEU A 107 4.02 -11.04 -0.37
C LEU A 107 2.58 -11.10 -0.89
N ASP A 108 1.70 -10.27 -0.31
CA ASP A 108 0.37 -10.06 -0.85
C ASP A 108 0.45 -9.24 -2.15
N GLY A 109 -0.15 -9.75 -3.20
CA GLY A 109 -0.23 -9.08 -4.51
C GLY A 109 -1.63 -8.55 -4.77
N VAL A 110 -1.87 -7.29 -4.51
CA VAL A 110 -3.15 -6.62 -4.77
C VAL A 110 -3.17 -6.15 -6.23
N PHE A 111 -3.61 -7.00 -7.17
CA PHE A 111 -3.55 -6.72 -8.60
C PHE A 111 -4.91 -6.45 -9.26
N SER A 112 -6.03 -6.52 -8.53
CA SER A 112 -7.37 -6.22 -9.06
C SER A 112 -7.68 -4.72 -9.08
N HIS A 113 -7.00 -3.93 -8.28
CA HIS A 113 -7.20 -2.48 -8.14
C HIS A 113 -5.93 -1.81 -7.62
N THR A 114 -5.89 -0.49 -7.72
CA THR A 114 -4.85 0.36 -7.09
C THR A 114 -5.51 1.29 -6.08
N GLY A 115 -4.71 2.04 -5.33
CA GLY A 115 -5.21 3.21 -4.62
C GLY A 115 -5.59 4.33 -5.60
N ASP A 116 -6.61 5.11 -5.29
CA ASP A 116 -6.95 6.30 -6.07
C ASP A 116 -5.87 7.40 -5.98
N GLU A 117 -5.07 7.36 -4.93
CA GLU A 117 -3.87 8.19 -4.74
C GLU A 117 -2.57 7.51 -5.23
N SER A 118 -2.67 6.43 -6.02
CA SER A 118 -1.50 5.76 -6.59
C SER A 118 -0.82 6.60 -7.67
N VAL A 119 0.43 6.31 -7.97
CA VAL A 119 1.16 6.90 -9.10
C VAL A 119 0.45 6.65 -10.44
N TYR A 120 -0.31 5.56 -10.53
CA TYR A 120 -1.04 5.14 -11.73
C TYR A 120 -2.35 5.89 -11.94
N PHE A 121 -3.14 6.11 -10.88
CA PHE A 121 -4.43 6.80 -10.94
C PHE A 121 -4.31 8.28 -10.60
N ASN A 122 -3.58 8.61 -9.55
CA ASN A 122 -3.15 9.95 -9.10
C ASN A 122 -4.29 10.96 -8.95
N ARG A 123 -5.41 10.54 -8.33
CA ARG A 123 -6.63 11.37 -8.24
C ARG A 123 -6.39 12.72 -7.60
N LYS A 124 -5.55 12.78 -6.56
CA LYS A 124 -5.26 14.03 -5.84
C LYS A 124 -4.04 14.79 -6.39
N GLY A 125 -3.32 14.22 -7.37
CA GLY A 125 -2.12 14.84 -7.92
C GLY A 125 -0.92 14.81 -6.96
N ASN A 126 -0.86 13.83 -6.07
CA ASN A 126 0.19 13.70 -5.07
C ASN A 126 1.54 13.26 -5.68
N TYR A 127 1.49 12.53 -6.78
CA TYR A 127 2.67 12.11 -7.51
C TYR A 127 2.98 13.06 -8.67
N PRO A 128 4.25 13.29 -8.99
CA PRO A 128 4.62 14.01 -10.19
C PRO A 128 4.20 13.21 -11.44
N GLY A 129 3.71 13.88 -12.46
CA GLY A 129 3.27 13.25 -13.70
C GLY A 129 1.77 13.02 -13.80
N LEU A 130 1.34 12.49 -14.94
CA LEU A 130 -0.07 12.26 -15.22
C LEU A 130 -0.49 10.85 -14.83
N GLY A 131 -1.37 10.71 -13.85
CA GLY A 131 -2.12 9.48 -13.63
C GLY A 131 -3.38 9.41 -14.51
N ALA A 132 -4.04 8.27 -14.49
CA ALA A 132 -5.23 8.04 -15.31
C ALA A 132 -6.36 9.05 -15.05
N TYR A 133 -6.49 9.54 -13.83
CA TYR A 133 -7.53 10.53 -13.46
C TYR A 133 -7.31 11.91 -14.09
N GLN A 134 -6.08 12.25 -14.50
CA GLN A 134 -5.80 13.52 -15.16
C GLN A 134 -6.06 13.52 -16.67
N GLY A 135 -6.28 12.36 -17.29
CA GLY A 135 -6.73 12.30 -18.68
C GLY A 135 -6.05 11.27 -19.57
N GLU A 136 -6.53 11.22 -20.82
CA GLU A 136 -6.09 10.27 -21.85
C GLU A 136 -4.61 10.38 -22.22
N GLY A 137 -3.95 11.47 -21.88
CA GLY A 137 -2.50 11.64 -22.06
C GLY A 137 -1.66 10.82 -21.06
N SER A 138 -2.26 10.21 -20.04
CA SER A 138 -1.57 9.33 -19.11
C SER A 138 -1.25 7.98 -19.75
N ALA A 139 -0.04 7.47 -19.53
CA ALA A 139 0.34 6.10 -19.91
C ALA A 139 -0.52 5.03 -19.21
N TYR A 140 -1.20 5.39 -18.15
CA TYR A 140 -2.02 4.50 -17.33
C TYR A 140 -3.52 4.62 -17.61
N TYR A 141 -3.95 5.51 -18.55
CA TYR A 141 -5.36 5.79 -18.76
C TYR A 141 -6.15 4.53 -19.12
N ASP A 142 -5.62 3.72 -20.03
CA ASP A 142 -6.25 2.49 -20.50
C ASP A 142 -6.21 1.33 -19.49
N TRP A 143 -5.53 1.52 -18.37
CA TRP A 143 -5.55 0.54 -17.27
C TRP A 143 -6.90 0.51 -16.55
N TYR A 144 -7.67 1.60 -16.65
CA TYR A 144 -8.93 1.79 -15.94
C TYR A 144 -10.09 1.94 -16.90
N GLU A 145 -11.30 1.69 -16.42
CA GLU A 145 -12.51 1.86 -17.18
C GLU A 145 -13.34 3.03 -16.65
N PHE A 146 -13.47 4.08 -17.47
CA PHE A 146 -14.29 5.24 -17.15
C PHE A 146 -15.64 5.14 -17.89
N SER A 147 -16.74 5.01 -17.13
CA SER A 147 -18.09 5.14 -17.72
C SER A 147 -18.47 6.60 -17.95
N ARG A 148 -17.89 7.53 -17.20
CA ARG A 148 -17.91 8.98 -17.43
C ARG A 148 -16.69 9.61 -16.76
N PHE A 149 -15.74 10.04 -17.59
CA PHE A 149 -14.50 10.68 -17.14
C PHE A 149 -14.79 12.03 -16.44
N PRO A 150 -14.05 12.38 -15.38
CA PRO A 150 -13.10 11.53 -14.64
C PRO A 150 -13.75 10.78 -13.46
N ASP A 151 -14.98 11.11 -13.05
CA ASP A 151 -15.54 10.80 -11.74
C ASP A 151 -16.30 9.47 -11.66
N LYS A 152 -16.60 8.83 -12.81
CA LYS A 152 -17.28 7.54 -12.84
C LYS A 152 -16.38 6.48 -13.48
N TYR A 153 -15.83 5.63 -12.67
CA TYR A 153 -14.94 4.54 -13.03
C TYR A 153 -15.27 3.27 -12.24
N GLY A 154 -14.80 2.13 -12.73
CA GLY A 154 -14.89 0.85 -12.01
C GLY A 154 -14.18 0.93 -10.70
N CYS A 155 -14.81 0.41 -9.62
CA CYS A 155 -14.26 0.46 -8.26
C CYS A 155 -14.50 -0.88 -7.59
N TRP A 156 -13.50 -1.39 -6.90
CA TRP A 156 -13.59 -2.60 -6.10
C TRP A 156 -14.67 -2.44 -5.01
N TRP A 157 -15.72 -3.27 -5.07
CA TRP A 157 -16.89 -3.20 -4.20
C TRP A 157 -17.55 -1.82 -4.09
N GLY A 158 -17.37 -0.94 -5.08
CA GLY A 158 -17.92 0.41 -5.10
C GLY A 158 -17.14 1.44 -4.30
N PHE A 159 -15.99 1.07 -3.73
CA PHE A 159 -15.11 2.00 -3.03
C PHE A 159 -14.32 2.86 -4.02
N LYS A 160 -14.63 4.14 -4.11
CA LYS A 160 -13.96 5.07 -5.02
C LYS A 160 -12.47 5.25 -4.76
N SER A 161 -12.01 4.93 -3.56
CA SER A 161 -10.59 4.91 -3.20
C SER A 161 -9.82 3.73 -3.80
N LEU A 162 -10.54 2.76 -4.42
CA LEU A 162 -9.98 1.52 -4.96
C LEU A 162 -10.39 1.34 -6.42
N PRO A 163 -9.87 2.17 -7.36
CA PRO A 163 -10.15 2.03 -8.79
C PRO A 163 -9.69 0.67 -9.31
N GLU A 164 -10.61 -0.07 -9.92
CA GLU A 164 -10.33 -1.37 -10.55
C GLU A 164 -9.50 -1.19 -11.81
N VAL A 165 -8.56 -2.10 -12.01
CA VAL A 165 -7.74 -2.17 -13.21
C VAL A 165 -8.29 -3.20 -14.19
N ARG A 166 -8.01 -2.98 -15.47
CA ARG A 166 -8.26 -3.96 -16.53
C ARG A 166 -7.12 -4.99 -16.50
N GLU A 167 -7.31 -6.08 -15.80
CA GLU A 167 -6.31 -7.15 -15.63
C GLU A 167 -5.83 -7.75 -16.96
N THR A 168 -6.62 -7.60 -18.03
CA THR A 168 -6.26 -8.05 -19.40
C THR A 168 -5.50 -7.00 -20.21
N ASN A 169 -5.27 -5.81 -19.64
CA ASN A 169 -4.49 -4.78 -20.33
C ASN A 169 -3.00 -5.16 -20.34
N ARG A 170 -2.42 -5.23 -21.54
CA ARG A 170 -1.00 -5.64 -21.70
C ARG A 170 0.00 -4.66 -21.08
N GLY A 171 -0.36 -3.40 -20.94
CA GLY A 171 0.49 -2.40 -20.31
C GLY A 171 0.48 -2.50 -18.78
N TYR A 172 -0.56 -3.13 -18.21
CA TYR A 172 -0.67 -3.39 -16.80
C TYR A 172 0.05 -4.70 -16.40
N MET A 173 -0.05 -5.74 -17.24
CA MET A 173 0.64 -7.03 -17.04
C MET A 173 2.14 -6.90 -17.28
#